data_2bf5894eb663e043a810780a5efec08b
#
_entry.id   2bf5894eb663e043a810780a5efec08b
#
_cell.length_a   1.000
_cell.length_b   1.000
_cell.length_c   1.000
_cell.angle_alpha   90.00
_cell.angle_beta   90.00
_cell.angle_gamma   90.00
#
_symmetry.space_group_name_H-M   'P 1'
#
loop_
_entity.id
_entity.type
_entity.pdbx_description
1 polymer ?
#
loop_
_entity_poly.entity_id
_entity_poly.type
_entity_poly.pdbx_seq_one_letter_code
_entity_poly.pdbx_strand_id
1 'polypeptide(L)'
;MPPAREARETRLDRRSLLKTTAAGTMVGLAGCSQVLGEGEEYPSEAITIVVPYAEGGGTDGYARIIQDPLSEELGVEVRINNIPGETPVTGLNELVTNPEDSYQLGMAGHLGLVGSALIFADWAPSELTMLGSVGSLAISCYGNAKYDWGGLNDMVERFNSGEFEQVASIGFGTPFHLVSLIARERADWNWEQWVSYEGAAPSVQAVAQDEVPFGVIASVVLRPHYQQDTEIDVIGTFADDGDPTMPEVETWSEAGLTSVNEVSTILMSVFGPPEMPDGHRDTIDEALQAIMETDAIAGAREETGLLIDSFATADELSEQVATLEEEIPETVDLDQYRDQ
;
A
#
# COMPACT_ATOMS: atom_id res chain seq x y z
N MET A 1 -5.52 17.85 76.79
CA MET A 1 -6.40 17.20 77.74
C MET A 1 -7.83 17.57 77.47
N PRO A 2 -8.75 16.67 77.59
CA PRO A 2 -8.96 15.22 77.31
C PRO A 2 -10.18 15.00 76.41
N PRO A 3 -10.79 13.81 76.28
CA PRO A 3 -10.25 12.43 76.18
C PRO A 3 -10.78 11.63 75.00
N ALA A 4 -10.24 10.46 74.90
CA ALA A 4 -10.62 9.39 73.96
C ALA A 4 -12.05 8.85 74.14
N ARG A 5 -12.70 8.30 73.12
CA ARG A 5 -13.80 7.36 73.23
C ARG A 5 -13.60 6.21 72.26
N GLU A 6 -13.70 5.09 72.84
CA GLU A 6 -13.46 3.73 72.46
C GLU A 6 -14.32 3.20 71.32
N ALA A 7 -13.74 2.23 70.63
CA ALA A 7 -14.33 1.32 69.67
C ALA A 7 -15.41 0.44 70.27
N ARG A 8 -16.42 0.07 69.52
CA ARG A 8 -17.30 -1.05 69.76
C ARG A 8 -17.39 -1.94 68.56
N GLU A 9 -16.66 -3.01 68.56
CA GLU A 9 -16.85 -4.17 67.72
C GLU A 9 -18.21 -4.82 67.94
N THR A 10 -18.99 -5.01 66.85
CA THR A 10 -20.13 -5.95 66.88
C THR A 10 -19.83 -7.09 65.92
N ARG A 11 -19.49 -8.23 66.50
CA ARG A 11 -19.46 -9.55 65.86
C ARG A 11 -20.89 -9.94 65.51
N LEU A 12 -21.17 -10.20 64.20
CA LEU A 12 -22.39 -10.90 63.80
C LEU A 12 -22.11 -12.40 63.63
N ASP A 13 -22.90 -13.16 64.34
CA ASP A 13 -22.82 -14.59 64.54
C ASP A 13 -23.32 -15.41 63.36
N ARG A 14 -22.58 -16.47 63.04
CA ARG A 14 -22.79 -17.37 61.89
C ARG A 14 -23.81 -18.48 62.13
N ARG A 15 -24.94 -18.23 62.74
CA ARG A 15 -25.88 -19.33 63.12
C ARG A 15 -27.37 -18.95 63.06
N SER A 16 -27.86 -18.49 61.88
CA SER A 16 -29.30 -18.52 61.73
C SER A 16 -29.70 -18.29 60.27
N LEU A 17 -29.52 -19.31 59.46
CA LEU A 17 -30.29 -19.44 58.20
C LEU A 17 -30.25 -20.89 57.71
N LEU A 18 -30.90 -21.75 58.53
CA LEU A 18 -31.37 -23.03 58.04
C LEU A 18 -32.79 -23.20 58.60
N LYS A 19 -33.75 -23.07 57.74
CA LYS A 19 -35.05 -23.77 57.73
C LYS A 19 -36.10 -22.87 57.05
N THR A 20 -36.39 -23.13 55.82
CA THR A 20 -37.79 -23.44 55.42
C THR A 20 -37.75 -24.14 54.09
N THR A 21 -38.33 -25.31 54.07
CA THR A 21 -38.43 -26.31 53.03
C THR A 21 -39.76 -26.10 52.26
N ALA A 22 -39.68 -26.48 50.98
CA ALA A 22 -40.70 -27.20 50.20
C ALA A 22 -41.74 -26.47 49.36
N ALA A 23 -41.71 -26.92 48.16
CA ALA A 23 -42.82 -27.30 47.27
C ALA A 23 -43.01 -26.38 46.05
N GLY A 24 -42.79 -26.98 44.88
CA GLY A 24 -43.50 -26.55 43.70
C GLY A 24 -42.80 -26.68 42.36
N THR A 25 -42.83 -27.92 41.79
CA THR A 25 -43.10 -28.18 40.39
C THR A 25 -42.00 -27.92 39.33
N MET A 26 -41.51 -29.01 38.76
CA MET A 26 -40.87 -29.12 37.42
C MET A 26 -41.67 -28.38 36.35
N VAL A 27 -40.97 -27.74 35.46
CA VAL A 27 -41.15 -27.80 34.01
C VAL A 27 -39.99 -27.09 33.31
N GLY A 28 -39.43 -27.75 32.30
CA GLY A 28 -38.74 -27.04 31.21
C GLY A 28 -37.26 -27.30 31.06
N LEU A 29 -36.95 -28.36 30.40
CA LEU A 29 -35.76 -28.46 29.57
C LEU A 29 -35.72 -27.27 28.62
N ALA A 30 -34.75 -26.44 28.74
CA ALA A 30 -34.31 -25.58 27.62
C ALA A 30 -32.83 -25.32 27.78
N GLY A 31 -32.07 -25.88 26.87
CA GLY A 31 -30.89 -25.34 26.25
C GLY A 31 -29.80 -24.82 27.19
N CYS A 32 -28.79 -25.63 27.43
CA CYS A 32 -27.46 -25.06 27.49
C CYS A 32 -27.18 -24.39 26.14
N SER A 33 -27.59 -23.17 25.96
CA SER A 33 -26.85 -22.28 25.10
C SER A 33 -25.49 -22.13 25.77
N GLN A 34 -24.49 -22.79 25.20
CA GLN A 34 -23.12 -22.37 25.34
C GLN A 34 -23.16 -20.86 25.16
N VAL A 35 -22.77 -20.14 26.18
CA VAL A 35 -22.22 -18.81 26.03
C VAL A 35 -20.90 -19.06 25.30
N LEU A 36 -20.99 -19.12 23.96
CA LEU A 36 -19.87 -18.76 23.12
C LEU A 36 -19.54 -17.35 23.58
N GLY A 37 -18.36 -17.16 24.12
CA GLY A 37 -17.89 -15.82 24.44
C GLY A 37 -18.22 -14.94 23.26
N GLU A 38 -18.96 -13.87 23.48
CA GLU A 38 -18.98 -12.74 22.57
C GLU A 38 -17.51 -12.34 22.47
N GLY A 39 -16.85 -12.73 21.38
CA GLY A 39 -15.55 -12.16 21.01
C GLY A 39 -15.80 -10.66 20.97
N GLU A 40 -14.92 -9.88 21.55
CA GLU A 40 -14.99 -8.43 21.46
C GLU A 40 -15.20 -8.08 19.99
N GLU A 41 -16.22 -7.25 19.73
CA GLU A 41 -16.56 -6.83 18.38
C GLU A 41 -15.33 -6.11 17.78
N TYR A 42 -14.77 -6.63 16.71
CA TYR A 42 -13.62 -6.01 16.04
C TYR A 42 -14.12 -5.03 14.97
N PRO A 43 -13.53 -3.82 14.89
CA PRO A 43 -12.56 -3.25 15.84
C PRO A 43 -13.23 -2.60 17.06
N SER A 44 -12.66 -2.77 18.26
CA SER A 44 -13.11 -2.13 19.52
C SER A 44 -12.18 -1.01 20.01
N GLU A 45 -11.01 -0.87 19.37
CA GLU A 45 -9.99 0.12 19.69
C GLU A 45 -9.55 0.86 18.42
N ALA A 46 -8.72 1.89 18.58
CA ALA A 46 -8.18 2.66 17.48
C ALA A 46 -7.27 1.81 16.60
N ILE A 47 -7.43 1.92 15.27
CA ILE A 47 -6.55 1.29 14.27
C ILE A 47 -5.45 2.27 13.89
N THR A 48 -4.23 1.76 13.72
CA THR A 48 -3.09 2.53 13.23
C THR A 48 -2.67 2.01 11.86
N ILE A 49 -2.63 2.88 10.84
CA ILE A 49 -2.10 2.57 9.53
C ILE A 49 -0.64 3.05 9.48
N VAL A 50 0.28 2.10 9.38
CA VAL A 50 1.72 2.37 9.18
C VAL A 50 1.95 2.68 7.71
N VAL A 51 2.49 3.87 7.45
CA VAL A 51 2.92 4.32 6.11
C VAL A 51 4.45 4.31 6.09
N PRO A 52 5.10 3.44 5.32
CA PRO A 52 6.56 3.27 5.35
C PRO A 52 7.30 4.36 4.55
N TYR A 53 6.76 5.56 4.49
CA TYR A 53 7.27 6.72 3.77
C TYR A 53 7.08 8.00 4.57
N ALA A 54 7.82 9.05 4.20
CA ALA A 54 7.72 10.36 4.83
C ALA A 54 6.33 11.00 4.62
N GLU A 55 5.92 11.83 5.58
CA GLU A 55 4.71 12.64 5.48
C GLU A 55 4.71 13.52 4.21
N GLY A 56 3.54 13.67 3.60
CA GLY A 56 3.35 14.44 2.36
C GLY A 56 3.76 13.70 1.10
N GLY A 57 4.22 12.45 1.20
CA GLY A 57 4.45 11.57 0.05
C GLY A 57 3.16 11.03 -0.57
N GLY A 58 3.26 10.39 -1.75
CA GLY A 58 2.10 9.87 -2.46
C GLY A 58 1.27 8.88 -1.62
N THR A 59 1.91 7.91 -0.99
CA THR A 59 1.22 6.92 -0.13
C THR A 59 0.56 7.57 1.09
N ASP A 60 1.23 8.55 1.73
CA ASP A 60 0.67 9.33 2.83
C ASP A 60 -0.59 10.09 2.39
N GLY A 61 -0.60 10.62 1.16
CA GLY A 61 -1.77 11.27 0.56
C GLY A 61 -2.98 10.34 0.49
N TYR A 62 -2.82 9.12 -0.03
CA TYR A 62 -3.89 8.13 -0.06
C TYR A 62 -4.35 7.73 1.36
N ALA A 63 -3.41 7.50 2.27
CA ALA A 63 -3.73 7.14 3.65
C ALA A 63 -4.58 8.22 4.35
N ARG A 64 -4.25 9.50 4.17
CA ARG A 64 -5.00 10.62 4.75
C ARG A 64 -6.38 10.80 4.12
N ILE A 65 -6.52 10.50 2.83
CA ILE A 65 -7.83 10.57 2.15
C ILE A 65 -8.79 9.52 2.69
N ILE A 66 -8.32 8.30 2.96
CA ILE A 66 -9.19 7.23 3.49
C ILE A 66 -9.36 7.29 5.01
N GLN A 67 -8.54 8.04 5.75
CA GLN A 67 -8.49 8.07 7.21
C GLN A 67 -9.85 8.36 7.87
N ASP A 68 -10.45 9.50 7.53
CA ASP A 68 -11.72 9.91 8.11
C ASP A 68 -12.89 9.04 7.65
N PRO A 69 -13.06 8.74 6.33
CA PRO A 69 -14.10 7.81 5.89
C PRO A 69 -14.01 6.43 6.54
N LEU A 70 -12.80 5.87 6.66
CA LEU A 70 -12.59 4.56 7.29
C LEU A 70 -12.87 4.60 8.79
N SER A 71 -12.51 5.71 9.46
CA SER A 71 -12.84 5.92 10.87
C SER A 71 -14.36 5.99 11.12
N GLU A 72 -15.12 6.63 10.21
CA GLU A 72 -16.59 6.70 10.27
C GLU A 72 -17.21 5.32 10.03
N GLU A 73 -16.75 4.57 9.03
CA GLU A 73 -17.25 3.25 8.67
C GLU A 73 -17.01 2.21 9.78
N LEU A 74 -15.78 2.19 10.33
CA LEU A 74 -15.42 1.24 11.38
C LEU A 74 -15.90 1.65 12.79
N GLY A 75 -16.33 2.90 12.98
CA GLY A 75 -16.77 3.42 14.28
C GLY A 75 -15.66 3.58 15.32
N VAL A 76 -14.39 3.51 14.92
CA VAL A 76 -13.22 3.73 15.77
C VAL A 76 -12.27 4.75 15.15
N GLU A 77 -11.37 5.31 15.96
CA GLU A 77 -10.34 6.23 15.45
C GLU A 77 -9.35 5.49 14.54
N VAL A 78 -9.10 6.02 13.34
CA VAL A 78 -8.01 5.57 12.46
C VAL A 78 -6.89 6.60 12.50
N ARG A 79 -5.67 6.14 12.76
CA ARG A 79 -4.46 6.98 12.89
C ARG A 79 -3.47 6.62 11.80
N ILE A 80 -2.74 7.62 11.31
CA ILE A 80 -1.63 7.43 10.38
C ILE A 80 -0.31 7.55 11.16
N ASN A 81 0.56 6.56 10.99
CA ASN A 81 1.91 6.54 11.57
C ASN A 81 2.95 6.41 10.44
N ASN A 82 3.64 7.50 10.13
CA ASN A 82 4.69 7.49 9.12
C ASN A 82 5.99 6.95 9.72
N ILE A 83 6.49 5.85 9.17
CA ILE A 83 7.78 5.22 9.55
C ILE A 83 8.68 5.16 8.32
N PRO A 84 9.29 6.30 7.94
CA PRO A 84 10.15 6.34 6.77
C PRO A 84 11.44 5.54 7.01
N GLY A 85 11.95 4.94 5.94
CA GLY A 85 13.22 4.21 5.91
C GLY A 85 13.81 4.24 4.51
N GLU A 86 14.95 3.58 4.32
CA GLU A 86 15.58 3.45 3.00
C GLU A 86 14.67 2.64 2.04
N THR A 87 13.87 1.72 2.59
CA THR A 87 12.89 0.91 1.86
C THR A 87 11.58 0.80 2.63
N PRO A 88 10.46 0.46 1.97
CA PRO A 88 9.18 0.17 2.64
C PRO A 88 9.27 -0.93 3.70
N VAL A 89 10.19 -1.88 3.55
CA VAL A 89 10.43 -2.98 4.49
C VAL A 89 10.68 -2.47 5.90
N THR A 90 11.40 -1.34 6.07
CA THR A 90 11.69 -0.78 7.39
C THR A 90 10.42 -0.49 8.20
N GLY A 91 9.44 0.17 7.60
CA GLY A 91 8.16 0.47 8.27
C GLY A 91 7.27 -0.76 8.41
N LEU A 92 7.22 -1.62 7.38
CA LEU A 92 6.34 -2.81 7.37
C LEU A 92 6.84 -3.94 8.31
N ASN A 93 8.10 -3.92 8.74
CA ASN A 93 8.60 -4.81 9.79
C ASN A 93 7.81 -4.67 11.12
N GLU A 94 7.15 -3.55 11.37
CA GLU A 94 6.25 -3.40 12.54
C GLU A 94 5.13 -4.45 12.52
N LEU A 95 4.53 -4.73 11.35
CA LEU A 95 3.46 -5.71 11.21
C LEU A 95 3.98 -7.14 11.42
N VAL A 96 5.13 -7.45 10.85
CA VAL A 96 5.73 -8.80 10.93
C VAL A 96 6.25 -9.09 12.34
N THR A 97 6.73 -8.07 13.05
CA THR A 97 7.24 -8.21 14.43
C THR A 97 6.11 -8.44 15.43
N ASN A 98 4.89 -8.00 15.13
CA ASN A 98 3.70 -8.15 15.96
C ASN A 98 2.59 -8.88 15.19
N PRO A 99 2.77 -10.17 14.83
CA PRO A 99 1.96 -10.87 13.85
C PRO A 99 0.48 -11.07 14.23
N GLU A 100 0.13 -10.96 15.52
CA GLU A 100 -1.24 -11.08 16.02
C GLU A 100 -1.96 -9.73 16.22
N ASP A 101 -1.25 -8.58 16.02
CA ASP A 101 -1.81 -7.25 16.31
C ASP A 101 -2.63 -6.71 15.13
N SER A 102 -3.89 -7.13 15.05
CA SER A 102 -4.85 -6.69 14.02
C SER A 102 -5.22 -5.19 14.08
N TYR A 103 -4.77 -4.44 15.07
CA TYR A 103 -4.97 -2.99 15.18
C TYR A 103 -3.85 -2.17 14.53
N GLN A 104 -2.81 -2.86 14.04
CA GLN A 104 -1.80 -2.27 13.19
C GLN A 104 -1.95 -2.78 11.76
N LEU A 105 -2.19 -1.86 10.83
CA LEU A 105 -2.26 -2.11 9.40
C LEU A 105 -1.08 -1.42 8.72
N GLY A 106 -0.70 -1.87 7.53
CA GLY A 106 0.29 -1.21 6.69
C GLY A 106 -0.36 -0.68 5.42
N MET A 107 0.20 0.38 4.84
CA MET A 107 -0.22 0.88 3.53
C MET A 107 0.98 1.19 2.65
N ALA A 108 1.04 0.56 1.48
CA ALA A 108 2.06 0.81 0.48
C ALA A 108 1.54 0.42 -0.92
N GLY A 109 2.25 0.81 -1.96
CA GLY A 109 2.03 0.24 -3.29
C GLY A 109 2.46 -1.23 -3.30
N HIS A 110 1.59 -2.15 -3.76
CA HIS A 110 1.84 -3.59 -3.74
C HIS A 110 3.15 -3.99 -4.46
N LEU A 111 3.46 -3.36 -5.60
CA LEU A 111 4.72 -3.59 -6.32
C LEU A 111 5.94 -3.16 -5.50
N GLY A 112 5.83 -2.05 -4.76
CA GLY A 112 6.89 -1.58 -3.87
C GLY A 112 7.09 -2.49 -2.68
N LEU A 113 6.01 -3.06 -2.13
CA LEU A 113 6.05 -4.11 -1.12
C LEU A 113 6.81 -5.33 -1.65
N VAL A 114 6.35 -5.90 -2.79
CA VAL A 114 6.93 -7.12 -3.36
C VAL A 114 8.40 -6.91 -3.72
N GLY A 115 8.71 -5.87 -4.50
CA GLY A 115 10.09 -5.64 -4.96
C GLY A 115 11.07 -5.37 -3.83
N SER A 116 10.67 -4.55 -2.85
CA SER A 116 11.53 -4.25 -1.71
C SER A 116 11.70 -5.45 -0.79
N ALA A 117 10.65 -6.22 -0.55
CA ALA A 117 10.74 -7.41 0.29
C ALA A 117 11.61 -8.51 -0.35
N LEU A 118 11.48 -8.76 -1.64
CA LEU A 118 12.32 -9.72 -2.37
C LEU A 118 13.82 -9.40 -2.32
N ILE A 119 14.16 -8.10 -2.21
CA ILE A 119 15.57 -7.66 -2.14
C ILE A 119 16.06 -7.57 -0.69
N PHE A 120 15.26 -7.00 0.24
CA PHE A 120 15.74 -6.50 1.52
C PHE A 120 15.09 -7.14 2.75
N ALA A 121 14.03 -7.95 2.61
CA ALA A 121 13.35 -8.57 3.75
C ALA A 121 13.82 -10.00 4.02
N ASP A 122 13.63 -10.45 5.26
CA ASP A 122 13.79 -11.84 5.67
C ASP A 122 12.44 -12.59 5.71
N TRP A 123 11.36 -11.97 5.22
CA TRP A 123 10.00 -12.48 5.14
C TRP A 123 9.44 -12.32 3.73
N ALA A 124 8.48 -13.17 3.39
CA ALA A 124 7.83 -13.16 2.07
C ALA A 124 6.67 -12.15 2.04
N PRO A 125 6.48 -11.37 0.94
CA PRO A 125 5.33 -10.47 0.79
C PRO A 125 3.99 -11.14 1.07
N SER A 126 3.82 -12.39 0.64
CA SER A 126 2.61 -13.20 0.84
C SER A 126 2.36 -13.64 2.29
N GLU A 127 3.31 -13.44 3.21
CA GLU A 127 3.09 -13.66 4.64
C GLU A 127 2.18 -12.58 5.26
N LEU A 128 2.13 -11.36 4.71
CA LEU A 128 1.21 -10.34 5.16
C LEU A 128 -0.23 -10.65 4.72
N THR A 129 -1.19 -10.28 5.56
CA THR A 129 -2.62 -10.41 5.21
C THR A 129 -3.03 -9.29 4.29
N MET A 130 -3.41 -9.58 3.06
CA MET A 130 -3.91 -8.59 2.12
C MET A 130 -5.33 -8.17 2.49
N LEU A 131 -5.60 -6.84 2.47
CA LEU A 131 -6.87 -6.25 2.90
C LEU A 131 -7.59 -5.49 1.77
N GLY A 132 -7.00 -5.41 0.59
CA GLY A 132 -7.55 -4.73 -0.57
C GLY A 132 -6.78 -3.47 -0.98
N SER A 133 -7.20 -2.88 -2.10
CA SER A 133 -6.61 -1.66 -2.64
C SER A 133 -7.56 -0.48 -2.54
N VAL A 134 -7.00 0.71 -2.39
CA VAL A 134 -7.76 1.98 -2.23
C VAL A 134 -7.43 2.99 -3.33
N GLY A 135 -6.65 2.61 -4.30
CA GLY A 135 -6.29 3.46 -5.41
C GLY A 135 -5.26 2.83 -6.33
N SER A 136 -4.95 3.50 -7.41
CA SER A 136 -3.93 3.07 -8.36
C SER A 136 -3.10 4.23 -8.90
N LEU A 137 -1.88 3.92 -9.32
CA LEU A 137 -0.98 4.82 -10.02
C LEU A 137 -0.39 4.11 -11.23
N ALA A 138 -0.54 4.68 -12.41
CA ALA A 138 0.19 4.23 -13.59
C ALA A 138 1.66 4.69 -13.52
N ILE A 139 2.54 3.98 -14.23
CA ILE A 139 3.96 4.30 -14.36
C ILE A 139 4.22 4.81 -15.78
N SER A 140 4.88 5.94 -15.89
CA SER A 140 5.19 6.56 -17.17
C SER A 140 6.67 6.88 -17.33
N CYS A 141 7.08 6.96 -18.60
CA CYS A 141 8.40 7.40 -19.02
C CYS A 141 8.37 8.88 -19.38
N TYR A 142 9.46 9.57 -19.10
CA TYR A 142 9.65 10.96 -19.44
C TYR A 142 11.10 11.25 -19.82
N GLY A 143 11.32 12.29 -20.57
CA GLY A 143 12.65 12.67 -21.00
C GLY A 143 12.82 14.19 -21.08
N ASN A 144 14.06 14.65 -21.19
CA ASN A 144 14.33 16.06 -21.45
C ASN A 144 13.85 16.43 -22.86
N ALA A 145 12.97 17.43 -22.97
CA ALA A 145 12.30 17.85 -24.21
C ALA A 145 13.28 18.28 -25.32
N LYS A 146 14.52 18.68 -24.96
CA LYS A 146 15.54 19.05 -25.96
C LYS A 146 15.90 17.94 -26.94
N TYR A 147 15.60 16.68 -26.58
CA TYR A 147 15.95 15.51 -27.40
C TYR A 147 14.92 15.17 -28.47
N ASP A 148 13.75 15.85 -28.48
CA ASP A 148 12.70 15.66 -29.49
C ASP A 148 12.35 14.18 -29.69
N TRP A 149 11.77 13.59 -28.62
CA TRP A 149 11.46 12.15 -28.57
C TRP A 149 10.39 11.75 -29.58
N GLY A 150 10.67 10.75 -30.40
CA GLY A 150 9.75 10.20 -31.40
C GLY A 150 8.78 9.13 -30.85
N GLY A 151 8.57 9.06 -29.51
CA GLY A 151 7.76 8.07 -28.83
C GLY A 151 8.59 6.93 -28.22
N LEU A 152 7.90 5.88 -27.75
CA LEU A 152 8.53 4.76 -27.02
C LEU A 152 9.51 3.96 -27.87
N ASN A 153 9.20 3.73 -29.14
CA ASN A 153 10.12 3.00 -30.04
C ASN A 153 11.43 3.77 -30.30
N ASP A 154 11.36 5.10 -30.49
CA ASP A 154 12.56 5.95 -30.65
C ASP A 154 13.39 5.92 -29.35
N MET A 155 12.74 5.98 -28.20
CA MET A 155 13.40 5.86 -26.90
C MET A 155 14.18 4.54 -26.78
N VAL A 156 13.54 3.39 -27.06
CA VAL A 156 14.19 2.07 -27.03
C VAL A 156 15.37 2.00 -27.99
N GLU A 157 15.23 2.52 -29.24
CA GLU A 157 16.30 2.55 -30.24
C GLU A 157 17.51 3.37 -29.77
N ARG A 158 17.30 4.53 -29.16
CA ARG A 158 18.38 5.40 -28.64
C ARG A 158 19.15 4.77 -27.50
N PHE A 159 18.48 4.07 -26.59
CA PHE A 159 19.14 3.28 -25.56
C PHE A 159 19.94 2.13 -26.18
N ASN A 160 19.38 1.39 -27.11
CA ASN A 160 20.02 0.25 -27.77
C ASN A 160 21.20 0.65 -28.67
N SER A 161 21.21 1.86 -29.18
CA SER A 161 22.34 2.40 -29.95
C SER A 161 23.49 2.92 -29.08
N GLY A 162 23.28 3.02 -27.76
CA GLY A 162 24.24 3.61 -26.80
C GLY A 162 24.27 5.13 -26.84
N GLU A 163 23.23 5.80 -27.41
CA GLU A 163 23.08 7.26 -27.32
C GLU A 163 22.74 7.66 -25.88
N PHE A 164 21.94 6.85 -25.19
CA PHE A 164 21.61 6.99 -23.77
C PHE A 164 21.90 5.70 -23.02
N GLU A 165 22.32 5.85 -21.76
CA GLU A 165 22.66 4.74 -20.87
C GLU A 165 21.96 4.84 -19.50
N GLN A 166 21.49 6.03 -19.13
CA GLN A 166 21.03 6.35 -17.77
C GLN A 166 19.52 6.56 -17.69
N VAL A 167 18.93 6.00 -16.65
CA VAL A 167 17.52 6.18 -16.27
C VAL A 167 17.44 6.79 -14.88
N ALA A 168 16.83 7.97 -14.75
CA ALA A 168 16.56 8.62 -13.49
C ALA A 168 15.26 8.08 -12.86
N SER A 169 15.27 7.79 -11.56
CA SER A 169 14.07 7.49 -10.79
C SER A 169 14.34 7.56 -9.28
N ILE A 170 13.57 6.83 -8.48
CA ILE A 170 13.77 6.67 -7.05
C ILE A 170 14.13 5.22 -6.73
N GLY A 171 14.92 5.01 -5.71
CA GLY A 171 15.34 3.77 -5.04
C GLY A 171 15.32 2.45 -5.81
N PHE A 172 16.14 1.50 -5.37
CA PHE A 172 16.08 0.12 -5.84
C PHE A 172 14.88 -0.62 -5.22
N GLY A 173 14.34 -1.65 -5.90
CA GLY A 173 13.16 -2.39 -5.44
C GLY A 173 11.84 -1.63 -5.50
N THR A 174 11.86 -0.36 -5.94
CA THR A 174 10.64 0.41 -6.18
C THR A 174 9.88 -0.11 -7.40
N PRO A 175 8.58 0.19 -7.54
CA PRO A 175 7.80 -0.17 -8.73
C PRO A 175 8.44 0.30 -10.03
N PHE A 176 9.05 1.49 -10.02
CA PHE A 176 9.71 2.08 -11.19
C PHE A 176 10.96 1.30 -11.60
N HIS A 177 11.73 0.83 -10.62
CA HIS A 177 12.88 -0.03 -10.87
C HIS A 177 12.44 -1.39 -11.41
N LEU A 178 11.42 -2.02 -10.80
CA LEU A 178 10.90 -3.33 -11.24
C LEU A 178 10.38 -3.30 -12.67
N VAL A 179 9.50 -2.35 -13.01
CA VAL A 179 8.96 -2.25 -14.38
C VAL A 179 10.08 -2.02 -15.39
N SER A 180 11.08 -1.22 -15.05
CA SER A 180 12.23 -0.96 -15.93
C SER A 180 13.13 -2.18 -16.13
N LEU A 181 13.33 -2.99 -15.09
CA LEU A 181 14.07 -4.25 -15.18
C LEU A 181 13.33 -5.28 -16.04
N ILE A 182 12.03 -5.46 -15.81
CA ILE A 182 11.20 -6.39 -16.58
C ILE A 182 11.08 -5.94 -18.04
N ALA A 183 10.93 -4.63 -18.29
CA ALA A 183 10.93 -4.08 -19.64
C ALA A 183 12.27 -4.29 -20.35
N ARG A 184 13.39 -4.17 -19.64
CA ARG A 184 14.72 -4.49 -20.18
C ARG A 184 14.83 -5.93 -20.66
N GLU A 185 14.37 -6.87 -19.85
CA GLU A 185 14.45 -8.30 -20.18
C GLU A 185 13.46 -8.71 -21.29
N ARG A 186 12.25 -8.13 -21.33
CA ARG A 186 11.17 -8.55 -22.23
C ARG A 186 11.10 -7.78 -23.55
N ALA A 187 11.49 -6.51 -23.55
CA ALA A 187 11.36 -5.60 -24.69
C ALA A 187 12.70 -5.10 -25.23
N ASP A 188 13.81 -5.72 -24.83
CA ASP A 188 15.18 -5.34 -25.26
C ASP A 188 15.50 -3.86 -25.03
N TRP A 189 14.96 -3.24 -23.95
CA TRP A 189 15.28 -1.87 -23.61
C TRP A 189 16.56 -1.80 -22.78
N ASN A 190 17.73 -1.65 -23.43
CA ASN A 190 19.05 -1.84 -22.84
C ASN A 190 19.60 -0.56 -22.20
N TRP A 191 19.02 -0.13 -21.06
CA TRP A 191 19.66 0.88 -20.21
C TRP A 191 20.78 0.23 -19.34
N GLU A 192 21.81 1.01 -18.98
CA GLU A 192 22.99 0.49 -18.24
C GLU A 192 23.04 0.97 -16.80
N GLN A 193 22.55 2.20 -16.52
CA GLN A 193 22.70 2.82 -15.21
C GLN A 193 21.33 3.30 -14.67
N TRP A 194 20.98 2.82 -13.47
CA TRP A 194 19.89 3.36 -12.70
C TRP A 194 20.40 4.47 -11.79
N VAL A 195 19.94 5.70 -11.98
CA VAL A 195 20.32 6.87 -11.18
C VAL A 195 19.23 7.15 -10.17
N SER A 196 19.49 6.81 -8.91
CA SER A 196 18.53 6.93 -7.81
C SER A 196 18.54 8.31 -7.19
N TYR A 197 17.35 8.89 -6.99
CA TYR A 197 17.10 10.16 -6.32
C TYR A 197 16.25 9.96 -5.06
N GLU A 198 16.33 10.90 -4.09
CA GLU A 198 15.57 10.87 -2.83
C GLU A 198 14.09 11.29 -3.01
N GLY A 199 13.48 10.99 -4.16
CA GLY A 199 12.07 11.25 -4.44
C GLY A 199 11.79 11.71 -5.86
N ALA A 200 10.51 11.85 -6.19
CA ALA A 200 10.04 12.14 -7.53
C ALA A 200 10.50 13.53 -8.02
N ALA A 201 10.37 14.57 -7.20
CA ALA A 201 10.71 15.92 -7.62
C ALA A 201 12.21 16.11 -7.97
N PRO A 202 13.18 15.61 -7.17
CA PRO A 202 14.60 15.63 -7.57
C PRO A 202 14.87 14.84 -8.85
N SER A 203 14.22 13.69 -9.06
CA SER A 203 14.38 12.88 -10.28
C SER A 203 13.92 13.64 -11.53
N VAL A 204 12.70 14.23 -11.49
CA VAL A 204 12.18 15.05 -12.59
C VAL A 204 13.06 16.28 -12.84
N GLN A 205 13.53 16.94 -11.77
CA GLN A 205 14.41 18.08 -11.88
C GLN A 205 15.75 17.75 -12.55
N ALA A 206 16.35 16.59 -12.22
CA ALA A 206 17.59 16.15 -12.83
C ALA A 206 17.44 15.94 -14.35
N VAL A 207 16.32 15.36 -14.79
CA VAL A 207 16.00 15.23 -16.21
C VAL A 207 15.74 16.59 -16.85
N ALA A 208 14.98 17.47 -16.22
CA ALA A 208 14.74 18.83 -16.72
C ALA A 208 16.03 19.64 -16.89
N GLN A 209 17.02 19.45 -16.00
CA GLN A 209 18.34 20.10 -16.07
C GLN A 209 19.34 19.38 -16.95
N ASP A 210 18.95 18.27 -17.58
CA ASP A 210 19.79 17.45 -18.45
C ASP A 210 21.02 16.82 -17.72
N GLU A 211 20.87 16.53 -16.44
CA GLU A 211 21.86 15.73 -15.70
C GLU A 211 21.75 14.26 -16.09
N VAL A 212 20.51 13.77 -16.34
CA VAL A 212 20.16 12.45 -16.87
C VAL A 212 19.13 12.67 -18.00
N PRO A 213 19.25 12.01 -19.16
CA PRO A 213 18.40 12.30 -20.31
C PRO A 213 16.94 11.87 -20.16
N PHE A 214 16.68 10.87 -19.33
CA PHE A 214 15.42 10.12 -19.29
C PHE A 214 15.13 9.61 -17.89
N GLY A 215 13.83 9.38 -17.59
CA GLY A 215 13.40 8.85 -16.31
C GLY A 215 12.10 8.06 -16.36
N VAL A 216 11.82 7.36 -15.26
CA VAL A 216 10.60 6.58 -15.03
C VAL A 216 10.03 6.94 -13.67
N ILE A 217 8.75 7.31 -13.62
CA ILE A 217 8.08 7.74 -12.38
C ILE A 217 6.56 7.50 -12.46
N ALA A 218 5.84 7.69 -11.33
CA ALA A 218 4.38 7.67 -11.33
C ALA A 218 3.81 8.77 -12.23
N SER A 219 2.86 8.42 -13.08
CA SER A 219 2.24 9.31 -14.07
C SER A 219 1.69 10.60 -13.46
N VAL A 220 1.14 10.54 -12.24
CA VAL A 220 0.60 11.69 -11.51
C VAL A 220 1.60 12.83 -11.34
N VAL A 221 2.89 12.50 -11.23
CA VAL A 221 3.99 13.48 -11.09
C VAL A 221 4.22 14.24 -12.39
N LEU A 222 3.92 13.63 -13.54
CA LEU A 222 4.15 14.16 -14.88
C LEU A 222 2.99 15.00 -15.42
N ARG A 223 1.81 14.96 -14.80
CA ARG A 223 0.63 15.74 -15.23
C ARG A 223 0.90 17.24 -15.43
N PRO A 224 1.70 17.93 -14.60
CA PRO A 224 2.03 19.35 -14.83
C PRO A 224 2.81 19.60 -16.11
N HIS A 225 3.42 18.58 -16.69
CA HIS A 225 4.23 18.65 -17.93
C HIS A 225 3.44 18.17 -19.15
N TYR A 226 2.36 17.41 -18.92
CA TYR A 226 1.52 16.88 -20.00
C TYR A 226 0.89 18.01 -20.84
N GLN A 227 1.10 17.98 -22.14
CA GLN A 227 0.63 19.00 -23.11
C GLN A 227 1.05 20.44 -22.75
N GLN A 228 2.17 20.59 -22.07
CA GLN A 228 2.75 21.88 -21.71
C GLN A 228 4.11 22.04 -22.39
N ASP A 229 4.47 23.29 -22.72
CA ASP A 229 5.81 23.64 -23.21
C ASP A 229 6.76 23.77 -22.00
N THR A 230 7.31 22.65 -21.56
CA THR A 230 8.25 22.56 -20.43
C THR A 230 9.54 21.87 -20.89
N GLU A 231 10.51 21.74 -19.97
CA GLU A 231 11.75 21.00 -20.22
C GLU A 231 11.56 19.48 -20.20
N ILE A 232 10.33 19.00 -19.96
CA ILE A 232 10.00 17.58 -19.85
C ILE A 232 8.96 17.19 -20.88
N ASP A 233 9.26 16.14 -21.66
CA ASP A 233 8.31 15.42 -22.49
C ASP A 233 7.84 14.15 -21.76
N VAL A 234 6.53 13.91 -21.72
CA VAL A 234 5.94 12.63 -21.31
C VAL A 234 5.91 11.73 -22.54
N ILE A 235 6.80 10.72 -22.58
CA ILE A 235 7.06 9.91 -23.76
C ILE A 235 6.06 8.78 -23.92
N GLY A 236 5.72 8.11 -22.80
CA GLY A 236 4.82 6.98 -22.82
C GLY A 236 4.43 6.48 -21.44
N THR A 237 3.51 5.53 -21.39
CA THR A 237 3.12 4.82 -20.16
C THR A 237 3.29 3.32 -20.33
N PHE A 238 3.69 2.64 -19.25
CA PHE A 238 3.81 1.17 -19.26
C PHE A 238 2.46 0.47 -19.15
N ALA A 239 1.41 1.14 -18.64
CA ALA A 239 0.09 0.57 -18.49
C ALA A 239 -0.59 0.36 -19.85
N ASP A 240 -1.04 -0.86 -20.15
CA ASP A 240 -1.70 -1.20 -21.42
C ASP A 240 -3.02 -0.45 -21.61
N ASP A 241 -3.75 -0.17 -20.52
CA ASP A 241 -4.98 0.62 -20.53
C ASP A 241 -4.74 2.14 -20.54
N GLY A 242 -3.47 2.56 -20.51
CA GLY A 242 -3.08 3.96 -20.48
C GLY A 242 -3.27 4.64 -19.12
N ASP A 243 -3.16 5.95 -19.08
CA ASP A 243 -3.50 6.80 -17.94
C ASP A 243 -4.72 7.67 -18.30
N PRO A 244 -5.88 7.50 -17.63
CA PRO A 244 -7.09 8.26 -17.95
C PRO A 244 -6.91 9.78 -17.76
N THR A 245 -5.89 10.22 -17.04
CA THR A 245 -5.56 11.64 -16.84
C THR A 245 -4.63 12.20 -17.90
N MET A 246 -4.00 11.34 -18.69
CA MET A 246 -3.13 11.67 -19.82
C MET A 246 -3.47 10.79 -21.05
N PRO A 247 -4.69 10.84 -21.59
CA PRO A 247 -5.24 9.85 -22.52
C PRO A 247 -4.58 9.83 -23.90
N GLU A 248 -3.75 10.81 -24.25
CA GLU A 248 -3.04 10.86 -25.54
C GLU A 248 -1.57 10.39 -25.41
N VAL A 249 -1.14 9.96 -24.22
CA VAL A 249 0.20 9.40 -24.02
C VAL A 249 0.21 7.96 -24.55
N GLU A 250 1.15 7.68 -25.46
CA GLU A 250 1.33 6.36 -26.07
C GLU A 250 1.53 5.28 -24.99
N THR A 251 0.81 4.16 -25.11
CA THR A 251 1.03 3.02 -24.21
C THR A 251 2.14 2.11 -24.75
N TRP A 252 2.74 1.35 -23.82
CA TRP A 252 3.79 0.37 -24.15
C TRP A 252 3.32 -0.65 -25.19
N SER A 253 2.08 -1.12 -25.08
CA SER A 253 1.46 -2.04 -26.03
C SER A 253 1.10 -1.41 -27.36
N GLU A 254 0.65 -0.14 -27.41
CA GLU A 254 0.41 0.60 -28.67
C GLU A 254 1.69 0.78 -29.47
N ALA A 255 2.84 0.96 -28.82
CA ALA A 255 4.15 0.97 -29.44
C ALA A 255 4.58 -0.41 -29.98
N GLY A 256 3.82 -1.48 -29.70
CA GLY A 256 4.12 -2.84 -30.12
C GLY A 256 5.24 -3.50 -29.30
N LEU A 257 5.58 -2.95 -28.14
CA LEU A 257 6.55 -3.49 -27.21
C LEU A 257 5.94 -4.64 -26.40
N THR A 258 6.76 -5.59 -25.97
CA THR A 258 6.26 -6.72 -25.16
C THR A 258 5.68 -6.22 -23.85
N SER A 259 4.45 -6.62 -23.54
CA SER A 259 3.70 -6.16 -22.37
C SER A 259 4.44 -6.43 -21.06
N VAL A 260 4.34 -5.46 -20.15
CA VAL A 260 4.81 -5.51 -18.76
C VAL A 260 3.65 -5.14 -17.81
N ASN A 261 2.42 -5.43 -18.25
CA ASN A 261 1.21 -4.91 -17.62
C ASN A 261 1.06 -5.32 -16.15
N GLU A 262 1.52 -6.50 -15.76
CA GLU A 262 1.49 -7.00 -14.38
C GLU A 262 2.29 -6.14 -13.38
N VAL A 263 3.24 -5.33 -13.86
CA VAL A 263 4.07 -4.43 -13.04
C VAL A 263 3.96 -2.96 -13.44
N SER A 264 3.02 -2.62 -14.32
CA SER A 264 2.88 -1.27 -14.90
C SER A 264 1.98 -0.34 -14.09
N THR A 265 1.15 -0.90 -13.22
CA THR A 265 0.19 -0.18 -12.39
C THR A 265 0.43 -0.51 -10.92
N ILE A 266 0.61 0.51 -10.11
CA ILE A 266 0.80 0.38 -8.66
C ILE A 266 -0.56 0.43 -7.99
N LEU A 267 -1.00 -0.65 -7.36
CA LEU A 267 -2.17 -0.63 -6.49
C LEU A 267 -1.77 -0.11 -5.11
N MET A 268 -2.40 0.96 -4.67
CA MET A 268 -2.24 1.50 -3.32
C MET A 268 -3.04 0.62 -2.37
N SER A 269 -2.34 -0.24 -1.66
CA SER A 269 -2.90 -1.39 -0.97
C SER A 269 -2.72 -1.31 0.54
N VAL A 270 -3.68 -1.89 1.26
CA VAL A 270 -3.68 -2.01 2.71
C VAL A 270 -3.37 -3.46 3.09
N PHE A 271 -2.55 -3.64 4.10
CA PHE A 271 -2.06 -4.94 4.57
C PHE A 271 -2.29 -5.06 6.08
N GLY A 272 -2.58 -6.27 6.54
CA GLY A 272 -2.59 -6.64 7.94
C GLY A 272 -1.36 -7.47 8.33
N PRO A 273 -1.19 -7.75 9.63
CA PRO A 273 -0.13 -8.63 10.12
C PRO A 273 -0.33 -10.07 9.66
N PRO A 274 0.74 -10.92 9.71
CA PRO A 274 0.70 -12.30 9.19
C PRO A 274 -0.37 -13.21 9.79
N GLU A 275 -0.69 -13.05 11.07
CA GLU A 275 -1.61 -13.92 11.80
C GLU A 275 -2.97 -13.24 12.07
N MET A 276 -3.35 -12.27 11.23
CA MET A 276 -4.64 -11.59 11.34
C MET A 276 -5.80 -12.57 11.16
N PRO A 277 -6.78 -12.64 12.09
CA PRO A 277 -7.94 -13.52 11.95
C PRO A 277 -8.79 -13.17 10.73
N ASP A 278 -9.34 -14.20 10.05
CA ASP A 278 -10.18 -14.02 8.86
C ASP A 278 -11.33 -13.03 9.07
N GLY A 279 -12.01 -13.08 10.23
CA GLY A 279 -13.09 -12.15 10.53
C GLY A 279 -12.65 -10.68 10.66
N HIS A 280 -11.41 -10.43 11.11
CA HIS A 280 -10.84 -9.08 11.13
C HIS A 280 -10.47 -8.61 9.73
N ARG A 281 -9.86 -9.50 8.93
CA ARG A 281 -9.56 -9.28 7.52
C ARG A 281 -10.81 -8.88 6.75
N ASP A 282 -11.87 -9.68 6.85
CA ASP A 282 -13.14 -9.44 6.15
C ASP A 282 -13.77 -8.10 6.56
N THR A 283 -13.75 -7.77 7.87
CA THR A 283 -14.24 -6.48 8.38
C THR A 283 -13.52 -5.29 7.75
N ILE A 284 -12.20 -5.35 7.61
CA ILE A 284 -11.43 -4.26 7.01
C ILE A 284 -11.63 -4.21 5.50
N ASP A 285 -11.64 -5.37 4.79
CA ASP A 285 -11.89 -5.43 3.35
C ASP A 285 -13.27 -4.84 3.00
N GLU A 286 -14.32 -5.26 3.71
CA GLU A 286 -15.67 -4.71 3.54
C GLU A 286 -15.73 -3.19 3.80
N ALA A 287 -15.05 -2.71 4.84
CA ALA A 287 -15.00 -1.29 5.16
C ALA A 287 -14.23 -0.49 4.07
N LEU A 288 -13.10 -1.00 3.57
CA LEU A 288 -12.35 -0.37 2.48
C LEU A 288 -13.20 -0.28 1.20
N GLN A 289 -13.97 -1.31 0.87
CA GLN A 289 -14.88 -1.28 -0.27
C GLN A 289 -16.04 -0.28 -0.05
N ALA A 290 -16.64 -0.27 1.14
CA ALA A 290 -17.76 0.60 1.47
C ALA A 290 -17.40 2.09 1.36
N ILE A 291 -16.21 2.49 1.82
CA ILE A 291 -15.80 3.90 1.76
C ILE A 291 -15.62 4.41 0.33
N MET A 292 -15.34 3.54 -0.66
CA MET A 292 -15.14 3.94 -2.06
C MET A 292 -16.40 4.54 -2.70
N GLU A 293 -17.57 4.22 -2.17
CA GLU A 293 -18.87 4.72 -2.63
C GLU A 293 -19.30 6.04 -1.94
N THR A 294 -18.51 6.57 -1.01
CA THR A 294 -18.88 7.77 -0.23
C THR A 294 -18.66 9.08 -1.00
N ASP A 295 -19.47 10.10 -0.65
CA ASP A 295 -19.30 11.45 -1.19
C ASP A 295 -17.92 12.06 -0.83
N ALA A 296 -17.33 11.67 0.30
CA ALA A 296 -16.01 12.11 0.72
C ALA A 296 -14.91 11.64 -0.25
N ILE A 297 -14.95 10.36 -0.64
CA ILE A 297 -14.01 9.80 -1.62
C ILE A 297 -14.27 10.38 -3.02
N ALA A 298 -15.54 10.55 -3.43
CA ALA A 298 -15.88 11.19 -4.70
C ALA A 298 -15.33 12.64 -4.77
N GLY A 299 -15.47 13.41 -3.70
CA GLY A 299 -14.90 14.75 -3.58
C GLY A 299 -13.37 14.76 -3.63
N ALA A 300 -12.72 13.82 -2.95
CA ALA A 300 -11.26 13.69 -2.99
C ALA A 300 -10.73 13.34 -4.39
N ARG A 301 -11.44 12.48 -5.15
CA ARG A 301 -11.12 12.19 -6.57
C ARG A 301 -11.14 13.45 -7.42
N GLU A 302 -12.18 14.29 -7.27
CA GLU A 302 -12.33 15.53 -8.02
C GLU A 302 -11.25 16.57 -7.63
N GLU A 303 -10.97 16.71 -6.33
CA GLU A 303 -10.02 17.70 -5.81
C GLU A 303 -8.56 17.36 -6.15
N THR A 304 -8.17 16.11 -5.97
CA THR A 304 -6.78 15.68 -6.14
C THR A 304 -6.45 15.16 -7.52
N GLY A 305 -7.47 14.68 -8.26
CA GLY A 305 -7.31 13.95 -9.52
C GLY A 305 -6.63 12.60 -9.36
N LEU A 306 -6.48 12.09 -8.13
CA LEU A 306 -5.94 10.75 -7.88
C LEU A 306 -6.98 9.68 -8.25
N LEU A 307 -6.49 8.54 -8.73
CA LEU A 307 -7.32 7.37 -9.00
C LEU A 307 -7.54 6.61 -7.69
N ILE A 308 -8.57 7.05 -6.95
CA ILE A 308 -8.96 6.45 -5.67
C ILE A 308 -10.16 5.57 -5.94
N ASP A 309 -9.99 4.26 -5.80
CA ASP A 309 -11.04 3.25 -5.98
C ASP A 309 -10.58 1.90 -5.41
N SER A 310 -11.51 0.94 -5.29
CA SER A 310 -11.16 -0.46 -5.05
C SER A 310 -10.84 -1.12 -6.38
N PHE A 311 -9.54 -1.27 -6.67
CA PHE A 311 -9.05 -1.94 -7.88
C PHE A 311 -8.79 -3.42 -7.68
N ALA A 312 -8.67 -3.86 -6.43
CA ALA A 312 -8.54 -5.25 -6.04
C ALA A 312 -9.11 -5.46 -4.64
N THR A 313 -9.90 -6.50 -4.50
CA THR A 313 -10.34 -7.04 -3.20
C THR A 313 -9.14 -7.69 -2.47
N ALA A 314 -9.35 -8.06 -1.21
CA ALA A 314 -8.33 -8.76 -0.43
C ALA A 314 -7.87 -10.06 -1.10
N ASP A 315 -8.79 -10.85 -1.69
CA ASP A 315 -8.47 -12.11 -2.36
C ASP A 315 -7.70 -11.88 -3.67
N GLU A 316 -8.16 -10.95 -4.51
CA GLU A 316 -7.48 -10.61 -5.77
C GLU A 316 -6.09 -10.04 -5.53
N LEU A 317 -5.92 -9.20 -4.50
CA LEU A 317 -4.61 -8.66 -4.13
C LEU A 317 -3.67 -9.75 -3.61
N SER A 318 -4.19 -10.72 -2.84
CA SER A 318 -3.42 -11.87 -2.36
C SER A 318 -2.89 -12.71 -3.52
N GLU A 319 -3.74 -12.99 -4.52
CA GLU A 319 -3.35 -13.74 -5.73
C GLU A 319 -2.28 -12.97 -6.54
N GLN A 320 -2.46 -11.66 -6.71
CA GLN A 320 -1.49 -10.82 -7.44
C GLN A 320 -0.14 -10.78 -6.73
N VAL A 321 -0.11 -10.56 -5.41
CA VAL A 321 1.14 -10.51 -4.63
C VAL A 321 1.87 -11.85 -4.69
N ALA A 322 1.16 -12.97 -4.53
CA ALA A 322 1.77 -14.30 -4.61
C ALA A 322 2.33 -14.59 -6.02
N THR A 323 1.60 -14.21 -7.07
CA THR A 323 2.05 -14.35 -8.46
C THR A 323 3.32 -13.54 -8.71
N LEU A 324 3.34 -12.27 -8.31
CA LEU A 324 4.51 -11.40 -8.49
C LEU A 324 5.72 -11.88 -7.70
N GLU A 325 5.50 -12.40 -6.49
CA GLU A 325 6.56 -12.98 -5.65
C GLU A 325 7.25 -14.17 -6.33
N GLU A 326 6.50 -14.98 -7.08
CA GLU A 326 7.02 -16.13 -7.84
C GLU A 326 7.66 -15.70 -9.17
N GLU A 327 6.99 -14.84 -9.95
CA GLU A 327 7.39 -14.53 -11.33
C GLU A 327 8.53 -13.52 -11.43
N ILE A 328 8.64 -12.55 -10.51
CA ILE A 328 9.68 -11.52 -10.59
C ILE A 328 11.09 -12.13 -10.51
N PRO A 329 11.41 -13.05 -9.56
CA PRO A 329 12.74 -13.67 -9.48
C PRO A 329 13.06 -14.59 -10.68
N GLU A 330 12.04 -15.12 -11.37
CA GLU A 330 12.25 -15.90 -12.59
C GLU A 330 12.64 -15.04 -13.80
N THR A 331 12.22 -13.75 -13.79
CA THR A 331 12.47 -12.81 -14.88
C THR A 331 13.71 -11.98 -14.64
N VAL A 332 13.97 -11.57 -13.40
CA VAL A 332 15.03 -10.63 -13.03
C VAL A 332 15.84 -11.15 -11.86
N ASP A 333 17.18 -11.12 -11.98
CA ASP A 333 18.10 -11.39 -10.86
C ASP A 333 18.14 -10.16 -9.93
N LEU A 334 17.40 -10.26 -8.82
CA LEU A 334 17.32 -9.20 -7.81
C LEU A 334 18.48 -9.23 -6.79
N ASP A 335 19.22 -10.33 -6.68
CA ASP A 335 20.30 -10.49 -5.68
C ASP A 335 21.43 -9.47 -5.87
N GLN A 336 21.66 -9.01 -7.11
CA GLN A 336 22.66 -8.00 -7.43
C GLN A 336 22.39 -6.61 -6.82
N TYR A 337 21.17 -6.38 -6.31
CA TYR A 337 20.75 -5.08 -5.73
C TYR A 337 20.72 -5.08 -4.20
N ARG A 338 21.04 -6.19 -3.53
CA ARG A 338 21.03 -6.30 -2.06
C ARG A 338 22.05 -5.43 -1.34
N ASP A 339 23.13 -5.10 -2.02
CA ASP A 339 24.26 -4.32 -1.47
C ASP A 339 24.27 -2.86 -1.98
N GLN A 340 23.18 -2.40 -2.61
CA GLN A 340 23.09 -1.07 -3.24
C GLN A 340 22.47 0.00 -2.33
#